data_9e88fbb51269f55de08c64c1feca386d
#
_entry.id   9e88fbb51269f55de08c64c1feca386d
#
_cell.length_a   1.000
_cell.length_b   1.000
_cell.length_c   1.000
_cell.angle_alpha   90.00
_cell.angle_beta   90.00
_cell.angle_gamma   90.00
#
_symmetry.space_group_name_H-M   'P 1'
#
loop_
_entity.id
_entity.type
_entity.pdbx_description
1 polymer ?
#
loop_
_entity_poly.entity_id
_entity_poly.type
_entity_poly.pdbx_seq_one_letter_code
_entity_poly.pdbx_strand_id
1 'polypeptide(L)'
;EKVCGQVMRGMECAVSKFGVPVVGGHTHPDCAYNAVDVAILGTAKKDAVIYSHTAQAGDDILFVMDLDGFYPEKLHFAWDTTSKKDEETVRRQMLVMNEVGSKHWVHAGKDMSNPGSIGTLGMLLETSGKGGNVNLDRVPCPEGVNFAQWLKSYQGCGFVLSVAPKNSSKVLGKFKEAGVEGAVVGKVNGSSRLTLSQDRESLILFDFEKDIITGCNPSRLPEGHACFKEK
;
A
#
# COMPACT_ATOMS: atom_id res chain seq x y z
N GLU A 1 13.91 -30.12 7.61
CA GLU A 1 15.26 -29.51 7.39
C GLU A 1 15.38 -28.78 6.05
N LYS A 2 15.00 -29.39 4.90
CA LYS A 2 15.13 -28.78 3.57
C LYS A 2 14.34 -27.48 3.44
N VAL A 3 13.10 -27.42 3.91
CA VAL A 3 12.23 -26.22 3.85
C VAL A 3 12.79 -25.13 4.74
N CYS A 4 13.19 -25.44 5.96
CA CYS A 4 13.80 -24.48 6.87
C CYS A 4 15.05 -23.82 6.25
N GLY A 5 15.93 -24.60 5.65
CA GLY A 5 17.12 -24.09 4.96
C GLY A 5 16.79 -23.18 3.77
N GLN A 6 15.67 -23.41 3.06
CA GLN A 6 15.21 -22.53 1.98
C GLN A 6 14.67 -21.20 2.53
N VAL A 7 13.90 -21.25 3.62
CA VAL A 7 13.39 -20.05 4.31
C VAL A 7 14.54 -19.19 4.81
N MET A 8 15.55 -19.80 5.47
CA MET A 8 16.72 -19.07 5.97
C MET A 8 17.49 -18.36 4.85
N ARG A 9 17.72 -19.03 3.72
CA ARG A 9 18.34 -18.37 2.55
C ARG A 9 17.51 -17.23 2.00
N GLY A 10 16.17 -17.36 1.99
CA GLY A 10 15.27 -16.28 1.62
C GLY A 10 15.40 -15.07 2.55
N MET A 11 15.50 -15.30 3.86
CA MET A 11 15.71 -14.25 4.86
C MET A 11 17.08 -13.57 4.70
N GLU A 12 18.16 -14.33 4.48
CA GLU A 12 19.49 -13.77 4.19
C GLU A 12 19.47 -12.88 2.94
N CYS A 13 18.81 -13.32 1.88
CA CYS A 13 18.62 -12.51 0.68
C CYS A 13 17.83 -11.22 0.95
N ALA A 14 16.78 -11.28 1.77
CA ALA A 14 16.01 -10.11 2.15
C ALA A 14 16.84 -9.14 3.01
N VAL A 15 17.61 -9.64 3.98
CA VAL A 15 18.55 -8.83 4.79
C VAL A 15 19.51 -8.06 3.88
N SER A 16 20.11 -8.73 2.89
CA SER A 16 20.99 -8.08 1.92
C SER A 16 20.25 -7.01 1.12
N LYS A 17 19.10 -7.34 0.53
CA LYS A 17 18.35 -6.44 -0.34
C LYS A 17 17.84 -5.20 0.38
N PHE A 18 17.23 -5.37 1.52
CA PHE A 18 16.62 -4.25 2.26
C PHE A 18 17.59 -3.55 3.21
N GLY A 19 18.73 -4.14 3.50
CA GLY A 19 19.70 -3.60 4.45
C GLY A 19 19.20 -3.61 5.90
N VAL A 20 18.29 -4.53 6.24
CA VAL A 20 17.66 -4.64 7.57
C VAL A 20 18.09 -5.97 8.20
N PRO A 21 18.86 -5.95 9.32
CA PRO A 21 19.33 -7.17 9.93
C PRO A 21 18.21 -7.94 10.64
N VAL A 22 18.30 -9.27 10.61
CA VAL A 22 17.52 -10.13 11.52
C VAL A 22 18.27 -10.22 12.84
N VAL A 23 17.67 -9.76 13.91
CA VAL A 23 18.31 -9.68 15.25
C VAL A 23 17.85 -10.77 16.20
N GLY A 24 16.86 -11.58 15.82
CA GLY A 24 16.38 -12.70 16.60
C GLY A 24 15.23 -13.43 15.92
N GLY A 25 14.84 -14.56 16.49
CA GLY A 25 13.74 -15.37 16.00
C GLY A 25 13.77 -16.77 16.63
N HIS A 26 12.71 -17.50 16.37
CA HIS A 26 12.57 -18.89 16.85
C HIS A 26 12.07 -19.78 15.71
N THR A 27 12.43 -21.05 15.76
CA THR A 27 11.83 -22.10 14.94
C THR A 27 10.95 -22.98 15.83
N HIS A 28 9.76 -23.32 15.33
CA HIS A 28 8.86 -24.24 16.01
C HIS A 28 8.64 -25.47 15.11
N PRO A 29 9.18 -26.66 15.50
CA PRO A 29 9.17 -27.84 14.63
C PRO A 29 7.79 -28.52 14.53
N ASP A 30 6.93 -28.34 15.52
CA ASP A 30 5.67 -29.08 15.66
C ASP A 30 4.46 -28.35 15.04
N CYS A 31 4.65 -27.68 13.91
CA CYS A 31 3.58 -27.03 13.15
C CYS A 31 3.08 -27.95 12.03
N ALA A 32 1.75 -28.00 11.86
CA ALA A 32 1.13 -28.77 10.78
C ALA A 32 1.36 -28.17 9.38
N TYR A 33 1.86 -26.94 9.30
CA TYR A 33 2.13 -26.20 8.07
C TYR A 33 3.36 -25.31 8.22
N ASN A 34 3.94 -24.91 7.09
CA ASN A 34 5.06 -23.98 7.10
C ASN A 34 4.51 -22.54 7.18
N ALA A 35 4.96 -21.78 8.17
CA ALA A 35 4.65 -20.36 8.32
C ALA A 35 5.94 -19.59 8.63
N VAL A 36 5.99 -18.35 8.17
CA VAL A 36 7.01 -17.35 8.55
C VAL A 36 6.28 -16.12 9.00
N ASP A 37 6.51 -15.70 10.22
CA ASP A 37 6.00 -14.44 10.76
C ASP A 37 7.19 -13.50 11.00
N VAL A 38 7.01 -12.23 10.65
CA VAL A 38 8.06 -11.21 10.72
C VAL A 38 7.58 -10.01 11.50
N ALA A 39 8.25 -9.70 12.60
CA ALA A 39 8.09 -8.43 13.31
C ALA A 39 9.25 -7.50 12.96
N ILE A 40 8.94 -6.32 12.46
CA ILE A 40 9.96 -5.31 12.11
C ILE A 40 9.82 -4.09 13.02
N LEU A 41 10.96 -3.60 13.52
CA LEU A 41 11.04 -2.37 14.32
C LEU A 41 11.82 -1.31 13.56
N GLY A 42 11.37 -0.08 13.66
CA GLY A 42 12.03 1.06 13.04
C GLY A 42 11.78 2.34 13.82
N THR A 43 12.44 3.40 13.41
CA THR A 43 12.25 4.75 13.95
C THR A 43 11.88 5.71 12.84
N ALA A 44 10.98 6.65 13.15
CA ALA A 44 10.61 7.74 12.26
C ALA A 44 10.55 9.05 13.05
N LYS A 45 10.79 10.17 12.39
CA LYS A 45 10.48 11.47 12.99
C LYS A 45 8.99 11.58 13.21
N LYS A 46 8.55 12.00 14.40
CA LYS A 46 7.15 12.04 14.80
C LYS A 46 6.27 12.83 13.81
N ASP A 47 6.80 13.91 13.27
CA ASP A 47 6.15 14.81 12.33
C ASP A 47 6.19 14.32 10.87
N ALA A 48 7.00 13.29 10.57
CA ALA A 48 7.17 12.73 9.22
C ALA A 48 6.44 11.40 9.01
N VAL A 49 5.68 10.94 10.00
CA VAL A 49 4.92 9.68 9.90
C VAL A 49 3.74 9.87 8.96
N ILE A 50 3.61 8.98 7.97
CA ILE A 50 2.44 8.91 7.09
C ILE A 50 1.48 7.87 7.68
N TYR A 51 0.32 8.31 8.12
CA TYR A 51 -0.73 7.43 8.66
C TYR A 51 -1.71 7.00 7.56
N SER A 52 -2.44 5.91 7.79
CA SER A 52 -3.47 5.42 6.87
C SER A 52 -4.88 5.98 7.12
N HIS A 53 -5.03 6.87 8.11
CA HIS A 53 -6.33 7.38 8.58
C HIS A 53 -6.46 8.91 8.52
N THR A 54 -5.58 9.57 7.81
CA THR A 54 -5.47 11.05 7.77
C THR A 54 -5.79 11.64 6.39
N ALA A 55 -6.48 10.89 5.52
CA ALA A 55 -6.91 11.39 4.22
C ALA A 55 -7.90 12.55 4.35
N GLN A 56 -7.77 13.55 3.48
CA GLN A 56 -8.57 14.77 3.52
C GLN A 56 -9.46 14.89 2.28
N ALA A 57 -10.69 15.36 2.48
CA ALA A 57 -11.57 15.64 1.35
C ALA A 57 -10.94 16.72 0.43
N GLY A 58 -10.93 16.46 -0.88
CA GLY A 58 -10.27 17.29 -1.88
C GLY A 58 -8.89 16.81 -2.29
N ASP A 59 -8.29 15.87 -1.56
CA ASP A 59 -7.02 15.24 -1.95
C ASP A 59 -7.16 14.46 -3.25
N ASP A 60 -6.07 14.42 -4.00
CA ASP A 60 -5.90 13.46 -5.09
C ASP A 60 -5.61 12.07 -4.50
N ILE A 61 -6.22 11.05 -5.08
CA ILE A 61 -5.88 9.65 -4.84
C ILE A 61 -4.80 9.27 -5.85
N LEU A 62 -3.62 8.93 -5.36
CA LEU A 62 -2.53 8.46 -6.18
C LEU A 62 -2.36 6.95 -5.98
N PHE A 63 -2.24 6.21 -7.09
CA PHE A 63 -1.68 4.87 -7.10
C PHE A 63 -0.27 4.96 -7.65
N VAL A 64 0.70 4.48 -6.88
CA VAL A 64 2.10 4.35 -7.30
C VAL A 64 2.47 2.89 -7.23
N MET A 65 2.98 2.34 -8.33
CA MET A 65 3.11 0.91 -8.56
C MET A 65 4.37 0.62 -9.36
N ASP A 66 5.16 -0.32 -8.91
CA ASP A 66 6.26 -0.82 -9.71
C ASP A 66 5.73 -1.83 -10.74
N LEU A 67 5.69 -1.42 -12.00
CA LEU A 67 5.17 -2.25 -13.09
C LEU A 67 6.17 -3.30 -13.58
N ASP A 68 7.46 -3.17 -13.20
CA ASP A 68 8.50 -4.12 -13.53
C ASP A 68 8.58 -5.23 -12.48
N GLY A 69 7.76 -6.25 -12.66
CA GLY A 69 7.63 -7.37 -11.75
C GLY A 69 7.09 -8.62 -12.47
N PHE A 70 6.66 -9.58 -11.69
CA PHE A 70 6.07 -10.82 -12.19
C PHE A 70 5.19 -11.50 -11.14
N TYR A 71 4.31 -12.38 -11.57
CA TYR A 71 3.60 -13.29 -10.68
C TYR A 71 4.43 -14.56 -10.48
N PRO A 72 4.83 -14.91 -9.23
CA PRO A 72 5.41 -16.22 -8.95
C PRO A 72 4.42 -17.35 -9.26
N GLU A 73 4.90 -18.49 -9.74
CA GLU A 73 4.08 -19.60 -10.26
C GLU A 73 2.95 -20.04 -9.33
N LYS A 74 3.15 -19.96 -8.01
CA LYS A 74 2.17 -20.42 -6.99
C LYS A 74 1.46 -19.27 -6.27
N LEU A 75 1.73 -18.02 -6.61
CA LEU A 75 1.23 -16.83 -5.92
C LEU A 75 0.53 -15.88 -6.91
N HIS A 76 -0.69 -16.26 -7.31
CA HIS A 76 -1.42 -15.59 -8.38
C HIS A 76 -1.81 -14.11 -8.13
N PHE A 77 -1.70 -13.64 -6.90
CA PHE A 77 -1.99 -12.25 -6.52
C PHE A 77 -0.79 -11.52 -5.92
N ALA A 78 0.39 -12.16 -5.88
CA ALA A 78 1.62 -11.53 -5.44
C ALA A 78 2.39 -10.97 -6.63
N TRP A 79 2.39 -9.67 -6.82
CA TRP A 79 3.24 -9.03 -7.82
C TRP A 79 4.62 -8.77 -7.23
N ASP A 80 5.57 -9.65 -7.55
CA ASP A 80 6.92 -9.59 -7.03
C ASP A 80 7.76 -8.59 -7.83
N THR A 81 8.15 -7.51 -7.16
CA THR A 81 9.00 -6.46 -7.71
C THR A 81 10.39 -6.42 -7.07
N THR A 82 10.72 -7.39 -6.22
CA THR A 82 11.94 -7.36 -5.41
C THR A 82 12.90 -8.50 -5.70
N SER A 83 12.41 -9.72 -5.93
CA SER A 83 13.27 -10.91 -6.01
C SER A 83 14.28 -10.86 -7.13
N LYS A 84 13.94 -10.29 -8.29
CA LYS A 84 14.82 -10.20 -9.47
C LYS A 84 15.57 -8.89 -9.60
N LYS A 85 15.32 -7.90 -8.74
CA LYS A 85 16.00 -6.59 -8.76
C LYS A 85 17.26 -6.60 -7.90
N ASP A 86 18.19 -5.72 -8.22
CA ASP A 86 19.36 -5.45 -7.41
C ASP A 86 18.98 -4.69 -6.11
N GLU A 87 19.90 -4.70 -5.16
CA GLU A 87 19.70 -4.12 -3.83
C GLU A 87 19.54 -2.59 -3.88
N GLU A 88 20.28 -1.92 -4.75
CA GLU A 88 20.25 -0.47 -4.89
C GLU A 88 18.88 -0.01 -5.38
N THR A 89 18.35 -0.67 -6.40
CA THR A 89 17.02 -0.38 -6.96
C THR A 89 15.93 -0.58 -5.90
N VAL A 90 15.94 -1.72 -5.18
CA VAL A 90 14.94 -2.00 -4.14
C VAL A 90 14.99 -0.95 -3.04
N ARG A 91 16.19 -0.63 -2.53
CA ARG A 91 16.35 0.37 -1.46
C ARG A 91 15.93 1.76 -1.92
N ARG A 92 16.32 2.18 -3.14
CA ARG A 92 15.92 3.47 -3.71
C ARG A 92 14.40 3.60 -3.79
N GLN A 93 13.70 2.56 -4.25
CA GLN A 93 12.24 2.55 -4.32
C GLN A 93 11.58 2.68 -2.94
N MET A 94 12.07 1.93 -1.94
CA MET A 94 11.52 1.98 -0.58
C MET A 94 11.75 3.33 0.11
N LEU A 95 12.90 3.97 -0.13
CA LEU A 95 13.26 5.24 0.49
C LEU A 95 12.41 6.43 0.00
N VAL A 96 11.71 6.32 -1.14
CA VAL A 96 10.82 7.38 -1.62
C VAL A 96 9.76 7.73 -0.58
N MET A 97 9.19 6.74 0.11
CA MET A 97 8.19 7.00 1.16
C MET A 97 8.75 7.84 2.30
N ASN A 98 10.00 7.60 2.71
CA ASN A 98 10.68 8.41 3.72
C ASN A 98 10.89 9.85 3.24
N GLU A 99 11.24 10.03 1.96
CA GLU A 99 11.45 11.35 1.37
C GLU A 99 10.14 12.15 1.32
N VAL A 100 9.07 11.59 0.77
CA VAL A 100 7.79 12.30 0.65
C VAL A 100 7.14 12.56 2.02
N GLY A 101 7.34 11.66 2.99
CA GLY A 101 6.93 11.85 4.39
C GLY A 101 7.66 13.02 5.04
N SER A 102 9.00 13.07 4.92
CA SER A 102 9.82 14.16 5.49
C SER A 102 9.55 15.53 4.88
N LYS A 103 8.94 15.56 3.68
CA LYS A 103 8.49 16.79 3.00
C LYS A 103 7.05 17.17 3.33
N HIS A 104 6.34 16.34 4.10
CA HIS A 104 4.92 16.54 4.42
C HIS A 104 4.03 16.69 3.15
N TRP A 105 4.36 15.94 2.09
CA TRP A 105 3.62 16.03 0.83
C TRP A 105 2.43 15.09 0.77
N VAL A 106 2.38 14.09 1.62
CA VAL A 106 1.38 13.04 1.66
C VAL A 106 0.57 13.18 2.95
N HIS A 107 -0.74 13.25 2.86
CA HIS A 107 -1.64 13.29 4.02
C HIS A 107 -1.89 11.90 4.59
N ALA A 108 -2.15 10.91 3.75
CA ALA A 108 -2.32 9.53 4.18
C ALA A 108 -1.71 8.56 3.15
N GLY A 109 -1.28 7.39 3.62
CA GLY A 109 -0.71 6.38 2.75
C GLY A 109 -0.82 4.98 3.33
N LYS A 110 -0.89 3.99 2.44
CA LYS A 110 -0.86 2.57 2.78
C LYS A 110 -0.22 1.77 1.65
N ASP A 111 0.57 0.74 2.03
CA ASP A 111 1.06 -0.27 1.10
C ASP A 111 -0.09 -1.02 0.42
N MET A 112 0.05 -1.38 -0.85
CA MET A 112 -0.92 -2.22 -1.56
C MET A 112 -0.81 -3.66 -1.07
N SER A 113 -1.68 -4.00 -0.13
CA SER A 113 -1.71 -5.26 0.59
C SER A 113 -2.69 -6.28 -0.04
N ASN A 114 -2.99 -7.38 0.65
CA ASN A 114 -3.82 -8.49 0.17
C ASN A 114 -5.15 -8.14 -0.51
N PRO A 115 -5.89 -7.08 -0.10
CA PRO A 115 -7.12 -6.69 -0.80
C PRO A 115 -6.87 -6.05 -2.18
N GLY A 116 -5.60 -5.96 -2.63
CA GLY A 116 -5.21 -5.25 -3.85
C GLY A 116 -5.33 -3.74 -3.73
N SER A 117 -5.14 -3.04 -4.83
CA SER A 117 -5.12 -1.57 -4.85
C SER A 117 -6.45 -0.95 -4.41
N ILE A 118 -7.56 -1.49 -4.88
CA ILE A 118 -8.89 -0.96 -4.61
C ILE A 118 -9.34 -1.26 -3.17
N GLY A 119 -9.14 -2.48 -2.69
CA GLY A 119 -9.47 -2.83 -1.31
C GLY A 119 -8.57 -2.11 -0.30
N THR A 120 -7.29 -1.90 -0.61
CA THR A 120 -6.37 -1.09 0.19
C THR A 120 -6.83 0.37 0.27
N LEU A 121 -7.29 0.95 -0.85
CA LEU A 121 -7.91 2.28 -0.84
C LEU A 121 -9.16 2.30 0.03
N GLY A 122 -10.00 1.27 -0.06
CA GLY A 122 -11.18 1.13 0.79
C GLY A 122 -10.84 1.17 2.28
N MET A 123 -9.79 0.44 2.70
CA MET A 123 -9.28 0.47 4.07
C MET A 123 -8.83 1.88 4.49
N LEU A 124 -8.06 2.56 3.65
CA LEU A 124 -7.57 3.92 3.91
C LEU A 124 -8.72 4.93 4.03
N LEU A 125 -9.71 4.84 3.17
CA LEU A 125 -10.87 5.75 3.19
C LEU A 125 -11.77 5.48 4.40
N GLU A 126 -12.06 4.21 4.70
CA GLU A 126 -12.85 3.84 5.87
C GLU A 126 -12.21 4.37 7.16
N THR A 127 -10.91 4.11 7.37
CA THR A 127 -10.20 4.57 8.57
C THR A 127 -10.07 6.09 8.65
N SER A 128 -10.14 6.78 7.52
CA SER A 128 -10.15 8.25 7.45
C SER A 128 -11.55 8.87 7.62
N GLY A 129 -12.62 8.06 7.64
CA GLY A 129 -14.01 8.54 7.64
C GLY A 129 -14.33 9.36 6.38
N LYS A 130 -13.84 8.92 5.23
CA LYS A 130 -13.97 9.58 3.93
C LYS A 130 -14.47 8.61 2.87
N GLY A 131 -14.97 9.18 1.76
CA GLY A 131 -15.22 8.48 0.53
C GLY A 131 -14.25 8.89 -0.57
N GLY A 132 -14.47 8.37 -1.77
CA GLY A 132 -13.65 8.70 -2.91
C GLY A 132 -14.25 8.26 -4.23
N ASN A 133 -13.76 8.84 -5.31
CA ASN A 133 -14.07 8.44 -6.66
C ASN A 133 -12.79 8.02 -7.36
N VAL A 134 -12.78 6.88 -8.00
CA VAL A 134 -11.64 6.35 -8.77
C VAL A 134 -12.06 6.10 -10.20
N ASN A 135 -11.27 6.60 -11.13
CA ASN A 135 -11.38 6.26 -12.54
C ASN A 135 -10.38 5.14 -12.85
N LEU A 136 -10.91 3.95 -13.16
CA LEU A 136 -10.11 2.74 -13.45
C LEU A 136 -9.27 2.88 -14.72
N ASP A 137 -9.69 3.70 -15.69
CA ASP A 137 -8.93 3.95 -16.93
C ASP A 137 -7.59 4.65 -16.68
N ARG A 138 -7.42 5.22 -15.48
CA ARG A 138 -6.18 5.90 -15.06
C ARG A 138 -5.23 5.03 -14.25
N VAL A 139 -5.65 3.82 -13.89
CA VAL A 139 -4.81 2.95 -13.07
C VAL A 139 -3.67 2.38 -13.92
N PRO A 140 -2.40 2.63 -13.55
CA PRO A 140 -1.29 2.02 -14.24
C PRO A 140 -1.37 0.50 -14.16
N CYS A 141 -1.14 -0.19 -15.28
CA CYS A 141 -1.17 -1.64 -15.36
C CYS A 141 -0.03 -2.13 -16.25
N PRO A 142 0.70 -3.17 -15.87
CA PRO A 142 1.73 -3.76 -16.73
C PRO A 142 1.12 -4.33 -18.02
N GLU A 143 1.86 -4.23 -19.12
CA GLU A 143 1.42 -4.78 -20.40
C GLU A 143 1.22 -6.32 -20.30
N GLY A 144 0.16 -6.81 -20.89
CA GLY A 144 -0.17 -8.24 -20.92
C GLY A 144 -0.71 -8.83 -19.62
N VAL A 145 -0.85 -8.03 -18.55
CA VAL A 145 -1.44 -8.46 -17.29
C VAL A 145 -2.95 -8.28 -17.32
N ASN A 146 -3.68 -9.28 -16.83
CA ASN A 146 -5.14 -9.18 -16.70
C ASN A 146 -5.50 -8.10 -15.69
N PHE A 147 -6.25 -7.08 -16.12
CA PHE A 147 -6.54 -5.90 -15.31
C PHE A 147 -7.33 -6.22 -14.03
N ALA A 148 -8.32 -7.13 -14.10
CA ALA A 148 -9.09 -7.53 -12.92
C ALA A 148 -8.24 -8.31 -11.90
N GLN A 149 -7.26 -9.08 -12.35
CA GLN A 149 -6.26 -9.71 -11.48
C GLN A 149 -5.34 -8.65 -10.87
N TRP A 150 -4.88 -7.69 -11.68
CA TRP A 150 -4.02 -6.59 -11.26
C TRP A 150 -4.62 -5.78 -10.12
N LEU A 151 -5.88 -5.38 -10.22
CA LEU A 151 -6.59 -4.62 -9.18
C LEU A 151 -6.67 -5.36 -7.83
N LYS A 152 -6.62 -6.70 -7.85
CA LYS A 152 -6.67 -7.57 -6.67
C LYS A 152 -5.28 -7.97 -6.15
N SER A 153 -4.22 -7.63 -6.86
CA SER A 153 -2.87 -8.05 -6.51
C SER A 153 -2.26 -7.15 -5.45
N TYR A 154 -1.61 -7.77 -4.48
CA TYR A 154 -0.69 -7.06 -3.58
C TYR A 154 0.69 -6.96 -4.22
N GLN A 155 1.44 -5.92 -3.82
CA GLN A 155 2.63 -5.54 -4.56
C GLN A 155 3.85 -5.45 -3.64
N GLY A 156 5.01 -5.86 -4.14
CA GLY A 156 6.29 -5.70 -3.45
C GLY A 156 6.67 -4.22 -3.27
N CYS A 157 6.42 -3.40 -4.28
CA CYS A 157 6.52 -1.95 -4.19
C CYS A 157 5.28 -1.31 -4.82
N GLY A 158 4.31 -0.95 -4.01
CA GLY A 158 3.09 -0.26 -4.42
C GLY A 158 2.41 0.42 -3.24
N PHE A 159 1.90 1.63 -3.46
CA PHE A 159 1.25 2.42 -2.42
C PHE A 159 0.00 3.12 -2.95
N VAL A 160 -0.99 3.22 -2.07
CA VAL A 160 -2.14 4.11 -2.20
C VAL A 160 -1.89 5.34 -1.36
N LEU A 161 -1.95 6.53 -1.96
CA LEU A 161 -1.65 7.78 -1.28
C LEU A 161 -2.78 8.79 -1.45
N SER A 162 -3.06 9.55 -0.38
CA SER A 162 -3.92 10.73 -0.37
C SER A 162 -3.03 11.96 -0.27
N VAL A 163 -3.09 12.81 -1.29
CA VAL A 163 -2.13 13.89 -1.50
C VAL A 163 -2.84 15.18 -1.88
N ALA A 164 -2.48 16.30 -1.24
CA ALA A 164 -2.97 17.60 -1.65
C ALA A 164 -2.63 17.85 -3.13
N PRO A 165 -3.55 18.35 -3.99
CA PRO A 165 -3.35 18.49 -5.44
C PRO A 165 -2.06 19.25 -5.82
N LYS A 166 -1.69 20.26 -5.03
CA LYS A 166 -0.44 21.03 -5.22
C LYS A 166 0.85 20.22 -5.10
N ASN A 167 0.78 19.03 -4.49
CA ASN A 167 1.93 18.15 -4.26
C ASN A 167 1.92 16.91 -5.16
N SER A 168 0.82 16.59 -5.83
CA SER A 168 0.65 15.36 -6.60
C SER A 168 1.77 15.15 -7.63
N SER A 169 2.07 16.17 -8.42
CA SER A 169 3.15 16.09 -9.42
C SER A 169 4.53 15.87 -8.79
N LYS A 170 4.79 16.45 -7.61
CA LYS A 170 6.07 16.28 -6.89
C LYS A 170 6.21 14.85 -6.39
N VAL A 171 5.14 14.30 -5.79
CA VAL A 171 5.12 12.92 -5.29
C VAL A 171 5.32 11.95 -6.45
N LEU A 172 4.53 12.07 -7.52
CA LEU A 172 4.67 11.24 -8.71
C LEU A 172 6.07 11.33 -9.34
N GLY A 173 6.65 12.55 -9.39
CA GLY A 173 8.01 12.75 -9.89
C GLY A 173 9.05 11.96 -9.08
N LYS A 174 8.94 11.93 -7.75
CA LYS A 174 9.85 11.17 -6.89
C LYS A 174 9.77 9.66 -7.11
N PHE A 175 8.57 9.13 -7.24
CA PHE A 175 8.41 7.72 -7.58
C PHE A 175 8.95 7.38 -8.96
N LYS A 176 8.70 8.24 -9.95
CA LYS A 176 9.23 8.07 -11.31
C LYS A 176 10.76 8.10 -11.36
N GLU A 177 11.42 8.99 -10.60
CA GLU A 177 12.88 9.02 -10.44
C GLU A 177 13.43 7.69 -9.89
N ALA A 178 12.65 6.98 -9.07
CA ALA A 178 13.00 5.67 -8.54
C ALA A 178 12.58 4.49 -9.45
N GLY A 179 11.99 4.76 -10.62
CA GLY A 179 11.51 3.72 -11.54
C GLY A 179 10.16 3.10 -11.15
N VAL A 180 9.36 3.83 -10.37
CA VAL A 180 8.00 3.42 -9.98
C VAL A 180 7.00 4.29 -10.73
N GLU A 181 6.07 3.65 -11.44
CA GLU A 181 5.01 4.37 -12.16
C GLU A 181 3.90 4.82 -11.20
N GLY A 182 3.23 5.90 -11.58
CA GLY A 182 2.13 6.39 -10.77
C GLY A 182 1.19 7.31 -11.51
N ALA A 183 -0.04 7.37 -11.04
CA ALA A 183 -1.07 8.25 -11.58
C ALA A 183 -1.98 8.81 -10.49
N VAL A 184 -2.56 9.98 -10.78
CA VAL A 184 -3.75 10.47 -10.08
C VAL A 184 -4.94 9.70 -10.64
N VAL A 185 -5.46 8.74 -9.87
CA VAL A 185 -6.56 7.87 -10.30
C VAL A 185 -7.93 8.39 -9.87
N GLY A 186 -7.97 9.37 -8.95
CA GLY A 186 -9.23 9.87 -8.44
C GLY A 186 -9.08 10.96 -7.40
N LYS A 187 -10.15 11.16 -6.63
CA LYS A 187 -10.19 12.15 -5.53
C LYS A 187 -10.88 11.61 -4.29
N VAL A 188 -10.36 12.01 -3.15
CA VAL A 188 -11.01 11.85 -1.85
C VAL A 188 -12.15 12.88 -1.73
N ASN A 189 -13.28 12.47 -1.18
CA ASN A 189 -14.41 13.33 -0.94
C ASN A 189 -14.99 13.17 0.47
N GLY A 190 -15.94 14.03 0.83
CA GLY A 190 -16.58 14.02 2.15
C GLY A 190 -17.71 13.00 2.31
N SER A 191 -17.98 12.14 1.31
CA SER A 191 -18.98 11.10 1.44
C SER A 191 -18.43 9.89 2.20
N SER A 192 -19.30 8.93 2.50
CA SER A 192 -18.92 7.63 3.04
C SER A 192 -18.84 6.53 1.97
N ARG A 193 -18.68 6.90 0.67
CA ARG A 193 -18.75 5.94 -0.43
C ARG A 193 -17.49 5.93 -1.27
N LEU A 194 -17.04 4.73 -1.64
CA LEU A 194 -16.05 4.53 -2.69
C LEU A 194 -16.77 4.17 -3.99
N THR A 195 -16.68 5.06 -4.97
CA THR A 195 -17.24 4.90 -6.30
C THR A 195 -16.12 4.61 -7.30
N LEU A 196 -16.30 3.58 -8.11
CA LEU A 196 -15.43 3.29 -9.25
C LEU A 196 -16.13 3.72 -10.54
N SER A 197 -15.34 4.23 -11.48
CA SER A 197 -15.81 4.52 -12.85
C SER A 197 -14.86 3.94 -13.87
N GLN A 198 -15.42 3.48 -14.98
CA GLN A 198 -14.68 3.03 -16.15
C GLN A 198 -15.50 3.39 -17.39
N ASP A 199 -14.86 3.94 -18.43
CA ASP A 199 -15.55 4.49 -19.59
C ASP A 199 -16.64 5.49 -19.19
N ARG A 200 -17.92 5.12 -19.36
CA ARG A 200 -19.09 5.92 -18.98
C ARG A 200 -19.93 5.30 -17.87
N GLU A 201 -19.48 4.18 -17.35
CA GLU A 201 -20.16 3.47 -16.27
C GLU A 201 -19.56 3.83 -14.92
N SER A 202 -20.38 3.75 -13.88
CA SER A 202 -19.92 3.92 -12.50
C SER A 202 -20.74 3.06 -11.56
N LEU A 203 -20.08 2.60 -10.49
CA LEU A 203 -20.71 1.84 -9.42
C LEU A 203 -20.19 2.27 -8.06
N ILE A 204 -21.02 2.17 -7.04
CA ILE A 204 -20.58 2.26 -5.64
C ILE A 204 -20.07 0.88 -5.25
N LEU A 205 -18.78 0.79 -4.96
CA LEU A 205 -18.16 -0.46 -4.53
C LEU A 205 -18.34 -0.69 -3.02
N PHE A 206 -18.10 0.36 -2.23
CA PHE A 206 -18.29 0.34 -0.78
C PHE A 206 -19.13 1.53 -0.34
N ASP A 207 -20.05 1.27 0.58
CA ASP A 207 -20.78 2.27 1.36
C ASP A 207 -20.39 2.07 2.83
N PHE A 208 -19.45 2.85 3.33
CA PHE A 208 -18.88 2.71 4.67
C PHE A 208 -19.86 3.02 5.81
N GLU A 209 -21.09 3.43 5.51
CA GLU A 209 -22.18 3.45 6.47
C GLU A 209 -22.77 2.05 6.70
N LYS A 210 -22.57 1.13 5.76
CA LYS A 210 -23.10 -0.24 5.78
C LYS A 210 -22.00 -1.28 5.81
N ASP A 211 -20.99 -1.08 4.94
CA ASP A 211 -19.89 -2.03 4.74
C ASP A 211 -18.82 -1.81 5.80
N ILE A 212 -18.21 -2.89 6.24
CA ILE A 212 -17.10 -2.90 7.19
C ILE A 212 -15.94 -3.64 6.53
N ILE A 213 -14.80 -2.96 6.38
CA ILE A 213 -13.56 -3.55 5.88
C ILE A 213 -12.61 -3.81 7.05
N THR A 214 -12.27 -2.77 7.80
CA THR A 214 -11.36 -2.82 8.95
C THR A 214 -12.08 -2.74 10.28
N GLY A 215 -13.27 -2.17 10.29
CA GLY A 215 -14.02 -1.84 11.50
C GLY A 215 -13.51 -0.60 12.24
N CYS A 216 -12.56 0.12 11.67
CA CYS A 216 -11.93 1.31 12.28
C CYS A 216 -12.47 2.63 11.71
N ASN A 217 -13.72 2.66 11.26
CA ASN A 217 -14.36 3.91 10.84
C ASN A 217 -14.57 4.84 12.04
N PRO A 218 -14.04 6.09 12.04
CA PRO A 218 -14.17 7.02 13.15
C PRO A 218 -15.60 7.30 13.59
N SER A 219 -16.56 7.28 12.67
CA SER A 219 -17.98 7.50 12.98
C SER A 219 -18.65 6.34 13.73
N ARG A 220 -18.01 5.18 13.79
CA ARG A 220 -18.51 3.96 14.45
C ARG A 220 -17.78 3.64 15.76
N LEU A 221 -16.72 4.37 16.07
CA LEU A 221 -15.97 4.16 17.31
C LEU A 221 -16.79 4.73 18.48
N PRO A 222 -16.89 4.03 19.63
CA PRO A 222 -17.54 4.54 20.81
C PRO A 222 -16.93 5.88 21.27
N GLU A 223 -17.76 6.79 21.81
CA GLU A 223 -17.27 8.05 22.37
C GLU A 223 -16.20 7.76 23.45
N GLY A 224 -15.04 8.38 23.29
CA GLY A 224 -13.90 8.19 24.21
C GLY A 224 -12.84 7.18 23.75
N HIS A 225 -13.05 6.42 22.70
CA HIS A 225 -11.97 5.67 22.06
C HIS A 225 -10.99 6.61 21.36
N ALA A 226 -9.96 7.00 22.09
CA ALA A 226 -8.91 7.91 21.64
C ALA A 226 -7.86 7.19 20.77
N CYS A 227 -8.25 6.38 19.79
CA CYS A 227 -7.27 5.85 18.85
C CYS A 227 -6.53 6.97 18.09
N PHE A 228 -7.10 8.18 18.02
CA PHE A 228 -6.58 9.24 17.17
C PHE A 228 -6.89 10.66 17.69
N LYS A 229 -6.77 10.91 19.00
CA LYS A 229 -6.73 12.31 19.44
C LYS A 229 -5.39 12.90 19.01
N GLU A 230 -5.45 13.76 18.02
CA GLU A 230 -4.36 14.69 17.72
C GLU A 230 -3.92 15.41 18.99
N LYS A 231 -2.62 15.38 19.24
CA LYS A 231 -1.98 16.27 20.21
C LYS A 231 -1.30 17.38 19.46
#